data_4f7e778dd3cd19ce17df2418f307b039
#
_entry.id   4f7e778dd3cd19ce17df2418f307b039
#
_cell.length_a   1.000
_cell.length_b   1.000
_cell.length_c   1.000
_cell.angle_alpha   90.00
_cell.angle_beta   90.00
_cell.angle_gamma   90.00
#
_symmetry.space_group_name_H-M   'P 1'
#
loop_
_entity.id
_entity.type
_entity.pdbx_description
1 polymer ?
#
loop_
_entity_poly.entity_id
_entity_poly.type
_entity_poly.pdbx_seq_one_letter_code
_entity_poly.pdbx_strand_id
1 'polypeptide(L)'
;MRTKAKKKLLLVTAAFFTGFLVVTIKLSYVMIAQADKYLSLARNLHQRDREIKAPRGSIYDRNGVKIASNKAVYSISVIYSQVTDREKVIKVLSENLKIKESLIRKKVYKNSVREKIKSNVEKDIADRIRKFKLDGVKVDEDYKRVYPYNNLASKVLGFTGGDNQGIIGLEVFYDRYLKGKSGRIRTLTDGSGIEIDGAYEEREEPVAGGDLYISLDVNLQNYAVQACKKVKKEKKAKQVSMILMNPQNGEIYAMVNVPEYDLNDPFSLSAKKRKANSKKQQEYLNKKWRNSCLNDTYEPGSVFKIVTATAGLESSKVSVNDHFNCPGFRIVEDRKIRCHKVGGHGSETFKEGVMNSCNPVFMDVGARVGVDGMYQTFRQLGLFEKTGIDLPGEASSIMHQKKNVGAVELATMSFGQSIQITPLQLLRAVSAVINGGKLITPHFGRYVQKQDGTRLKAFFYSVKEGVIKKQTSETMKELLEAVVSDGSGRNCRMDGFSIGGKTATSEKLPRGNGKYISSFLGFAKADNPAIIGIVLIDEPHGTYYGGTIAAPVMRSVFQTALPYMGIYKEYTPDKKES
;
A
#
# COMPACT_ATOMS: atom_id res chain seq x y z
N MET A 1 -69.65 70.22 17.68
CA MET A 1 -69.40 68.76 17.69
C MET A 1 -68.77 68.18 16.38
N ARG A 2 -69.18 68.72 15.20
CA ARG A 2 -68.67 68.19 13.88
C ARG A 2 -67.14 68.30 13.64
N THR A 3 -66.42 69.27 14.19
CA THR A 3 -65.00 69.52 14.00
C THR A 3 -64.13 68.55 14.79
N LYS A 4 -64.53 68.12 16.00
CA LYS A 4 -63.77 67.08 16.81
C LYS A 4 -63.87 65.68 16.19
N ALA A 5 -65.02 65.33 15.60
CA ALA A 5 -65.25 64.08 14.92
C ALA A 5 -64.38 63.97 13.63
N LYS A 6 -64.29 65.05 12.83
CA LYS A 6 -63.44 65.13 11.64
C LYS A 6 -61.97 64.99 11.99
N LYS A 7 -61.44 65.59 13.08
CA LYS A 7 -60.04 65.45 13.54
C LYS A 7 -59.73 64.01 14.01
N LYS A 8 -60.70 63.38 14.71
CA LYS A 8 -60.53 61.97 15.11
C LYS A 8 -60.51 61.05 13.90
N LEU A 9 -61.39 61.28 12.92
CA LEU A 9 -61.37 60.47 11.67
C LEU A 9 -60.07 60.64 10.91
N LEU A 10 -59.55 61.85 10.80
CA LEU A 10 -58.30 62.16 10.12
C LEU A 10 -57.12 61.53 10.83
N LEU A 11 -57.10 61.51 12.17
CA LEU A 11 -56.06 60.79 12.96
C LEU A 11 -56.13 59.29 12.75
N VAL A 12 -57.30 58.67 12.74
CA VAL A 12 -57.47 57.24 12.47
C VAL A 12 -57.06 56.91 11.05
N THR A 13 -57.45 57.72 10.05
CA THR A 13 -57.02 57.51 8.65
C THR A 13 -55.52 57.66 8.49
N ALA A 14 -54.87 58.64 9.12
CA ALA A 14 -53.42 58.82 9.10
C ALA A 14 -52.71 57.65 9.76
N ALA A 15 -53.20 57.14 10.91
CA ALA A 15 -52.64 55.97 11.56
C ALA A 15 -52.73 54.70 10.68
N PHE A 16 -53.88 54.57 9.95
CA PHE A 16 -54.08 53.46 9.02
C PHE A 16 -53.09 53.50 7.82
N PHE A 17 -52.95 54.72 7.24
CA PHE A 17 -51.96 54.94 6.15
C PHE A 17 -50.53 54.73 6.61
N THR A 18 -50.14 55.16 7.80
CA THR A 18 -48.81 54.95 8.37
C THR A 18 -48.56 53.46 8.61
N GLY A 19 -49.58 52.77 9.17
CA GLY A 19 -49.48 51.31 9.34
C GLY A 19 -49.32 50.57 8.02
N PHE A 20 -50.09 50.94 7.00
CA PHE A 20 -49.96 50.36 5.66
C PHE A 20 -48.63 50.67 5.01
N LEU A 21 -48.09 51.87 5.16
CA LEU A 21 -46.81 52.28 4.66
C LEU A 21 -45.65 51.43 5.31
N VAL A 22 -45.69 51.24 6.63
CA VAL A 22 -44.74 50.45 7.37
C VAL A 22 -44.77 49.00 6.89
N VAL A 23 -45.94 48.41 6.69
CA VAL A 23 -46.08 47.04 6.17
C VAL A 23 -45.53 46.96 4.75
N THR A 24 -45.81 47.91 3.88
CA THR A 24 -45.33 47.95 2.49
C THR A 24 -43.79 48.07 2.44
N ILE A 25 -43.22 48.96 3.26
CA ILE A 25 -41.74 49.10 3.37
C ILE A 25 -41.13 47.78 3.86
N LYS A 26 -41.71 47.16 4.88
CA LYS A 26 -41.23 45.88 5.41
C LYS A 26 -41.32 44.77 4.37
N LEU A 27 -42.43 44.70 3.64
CA LEU A 27 -42.61 43.73 2.56
C LEU A 27 -41.59 43.94 1.43
N SER A 28 -41.42 45.21 0.99
CA SER A 28 -40.40 45.56 -0.01
C SER A 28 -38.98 45.22 0.46
N TYR A 29 -38.65 45.46 1.72
CA TYR A 29 -37.37 45.07 2.29
C TYR A 29 -37.17 43.57 2.25
N VAL A 30 -38.18 42.77 2.61
CA VAL A 30 -38.11 41.30 2.53
C VAL A 30 -38.00 40.81 1.08
N MET A 31 -38.78 41.39 0.17
CA MET A 31 -38.84 40.98 -1.23
C MET A 31 -37.62 41.40 -2.06
N ILE A 32 -36.95 42.50 -1.69
CA ILE A 32 -35.83 43.05 -2.47
C ILE A 32 -34.50 42.79 -1.74
N ALA A 33 -34.34 43.28 -0.49
CA ALA A 33 -33.09 43.24 0.22
C ALA A 33 -32.76 41.85 0.83
N GLN A 34 -33.80 41.06 1.13
CA GLN A 34 -33.64 39.70 1.67
C GLN A 34 -34.08 38.60 0.69
N ALA A 35 -34.32 38.93 -0.58
CA ALA A 35 -34.79 38.00 -1.60
C ALA A 35 -33.88 36.76 -1.70
N ASP A 36 -32.57 36.96 -1.83
CA ASP A 36 -31.61 35.88 -1.96
C ASP A 36 -31.58 34.97 -0.75
N LYS A 37 -31.73 35.53 0.46
CA LYS A 37 -31.78 34.73 1.69
C LYS A 37 -33.05 33.87 1.74
N TYR A 38 -34.21 34.42 1.45
CA TYR A 38 -35.47 33.65 1.48
C TYR A 38 -35.60 32.69 0.30
N LEU A 39 -35.08 33.05 -0.88
CA LEU A 39 -34.93 32.13 -2.02
C LEU A 39 -34.01 30.94 -1.70
N SER A 40 -32.89 31.19 -1.05
CA SER A 40 -31.98 30.08 -0.63
C SER A 40 -32.63 29.19 0.42
N LEU A 41 -33.34 29.75 1.39
CA LEU A 41 -34.10 28.99 2.39
C LEU A 41 -35.25 28.18 1.74
N ALA A 42 -35.99 28.77 0.81
CA ALA A 42 -37.04 28.08 0.06
C ALA A 42 -36.47 26.95 -0.81
N ARG A 43 -35.35 27.20 -1.52
CA ARG A 43 -34.65 26.16 -2.29
C ARG A 43 -34.21 25.03 -1.38
N ASN A 44 -33.62 25.31 -0.22
CA ASN A 44 -33.17 24.27 0.73
C ASN A 44 -34.36 23.48 1.33
N LEU A 45 -35.55 24.05 1.42
CA LEU A 45 -36.77 23.37 1.88
C LEU A 45 -37.42 22.54 0.78
N HIS A 46 -37.42 23.06 -0.46
CA HIS A 46 -38.14 22.47 -1.60
C HIS A 46 -37.27 21.76 -2.61
N GLN A 47 -35.95 21.82 -2.49
CA GLN A 47 -35.02 21.07 -3.33
C GLN A 47 -34.31 19.98 -2.52
N ARG A 48 -34.24 18.81 -3.09
CA ARG A 48 -33.53 17.70 -2.51
C ARG A 48 -32.46 17.22 -3.47
N ASP A 49 -31.21 17.28 -3.01
CA ASP A 49 -30.09 16.75 -3.75
C ASP A 49 -29.85 15.29 -3.33
N ARG A 50 -29.82 14.40 -4.31
CA ARG A 50 -29.49 12.99 -4.14
C ARG A 50 -28.23 12.68 -4.94
N GLU A 51 -27.19 12.20 -4.25
CA GLU A 51 -25.95 11.80 -4.90
C GLU A 51 -26.11 10.50 -5.67
N ILE A 52 -25.65 10.48 -6.93
CA ILE A 52 -25.46 9.27 -7.73
C ILE A 52 -23.98 8.95 -7.66
N LYS A 53 -23.61 7.84 -7.03
CA LYS A 53 -22.20 7.44 -6.94
C LYS A 53 -21.63 7.12 -8.30
N ALA A 54 -20.43 7.65 -8.58
CA ALA A 54 -19.67 7.28 -9.77
C ALA A 54 -19.12 5.85 -9.64
N PRO A 55 -19.09 5.06 -10.71
CA PRO A 55 -18.34 3.83 -10.75
C PRO A 55 -16.85 4.15 -10.60
N ARG A 56 -16.18 3.47 -9.65
CA ARG A 56 -14.75 3.62 -9.41
C ARG A 56 -13.95 2.98 -10.55
N GLY A 57 -12.83 3.60 -10.97
CA GLY A 57 -11.94 3.02 -11.97
C GLY A 57 -11.43 1.63 -11.55
N SER A 58 -11.23 0.75 -12.50
CA SER A 58 -10.63 -0.56 -12.28
C SER A 58 -9.11 -0.44 -12.07
N ILE A 59 -8.51 -1.47 -11.45
CA ILE A 59 -7.06 -1.59 -11.37
C ILE A 59 -6.64 -2.80 -12.20
N TYR A 60 -5.66 -2.60 -13.07
CA TYR A 60 -5.10 -3.61 -13.96
C TYR A 60 -3.64 -3.83 -13.63
N ASP A 61 -3.20 -5.08 -13.72
CA ASP A 61 -1.78 -5.43 -13.64
C ASP A 61 -1.02 -4.96 -14.91
N ARG A 62 0.29 -5.25 -14.96
CA ARG A 62 1.14 -4.85 -16.11
C ARG A 62 0.73 -5.48 -17.44
N ASN A 63 0.04 -6.63 -17.40
CA ASN A 63 -0.40 -7.41 -18.56
C ASN A 63 -1.87 -7.14 -18.93
N GLY A 64 -2.54 -6.19 -18.25
CA GLY A 64 -3.94 -5.86 -18.48
C GLY A 64 -4.92 -6.80 -17.76
N VAL A 65 -4.46 -7.61 -16.81
CA VAL A 65 -5.32 -8.45 -15.97
C VAL A 65 -6.03 -7.58 -14.94
N LYS A 66 -7.36 -7.64 -14.90
CA LYS A 66 -8.17 -6.87 -13.95
C LYS A 66 -8.08 -7.46 -12.55
N ILE A 67 -7.52 -6.70 -11.61
CA ILE A 67 -7.27 -7.12 -10.22
C ILE A 67 -8.15 -6.41 -9.19
N ALA A 68 -8.77 -5.28 -9.56
CA ALA A 68 -9.86 -4.67 -8.79
C ALA A 68 -10.89 -4.09 -9.76
N SER A 69 -12.19 -4.28 -9.45
CA SER A 69 -13.31 -3.84 -10.28
C SER A 69 -14.51 -3.47 -9.43
N ASN A 70 -15.60 -3.07 -10.07
CA ASN A 70 -16.87 -2.81 -9.41
C ASN A 70 -17.91 -3.82 -9.88
N LYS A 71 -18.79 -4.23 -8.96
CA LYS A 71 -20.02 -4.93 -9.24
C LYS A 71 -21.18 -3.97 -8.98
N ALA A 72 -22.08 -3.83 -9.94
CA ALA A 72 -23.32 -3.10 -9.73
C ALA A 72 -24.14 -3.81 -8.65
N VAL A 73 -24.57 -3.07 -7.66
CA VAL A 73 -25.42 -3.53 -6.56
C VAL A 73 -26.45 -2.45 -6.27
N TYR A 74 -27.37 -2.72 -5.34
CA TYR A 74 -28.42 -1.78 -4.98
C TYR A 74 -28.45 -1.51 -3.49
N SER A 75 -28.85 -0.26 -3.14
CA SER A 75 -29.13 0.14 -1.77
C SER A 75 -30.63 0.34 -1.59
N ILE A 76 -31.20 -0.38 -0.61
CA ILE A 76 -32.62 -0.26 -0.27
C ILE A 76 -32.76 0.70 0.91
N SER A 77 -33.62 1.68 0.78
CA SER A 77 -33.92 2.65 1.85
C SER A 77 -35.43 2.96 1.89
N VAL A 78 -35.86 3.51 3.01
CA VAL A 78 -37.27 3.86 3.27
C VAL A 78 -37.35 5.33 3.63
N ILE A 79 -38.34 6.03 3.10
CA ILE A 79 -38.70 7.43 3.45
C ILE A 79 -39.95 7.35 4.33
N TYR A 80 -39.80 7.67 5.61
CA TYR A 80 -40.87 7.52 6.62
C TYR A 80 -42.17 8.19 6.23
N SER A 81 -42.13 9.42 5.71
CA SER A 81 -43.29 10.23 5.32
C SER A 81 -44.04 9.71 4.08
N GLN A 82 -43.37 8.89 3.25
CA GLN A 82 -43.95 8.34 2.00
C GLN A 82 -44.49 6.91 2.15
N VAL A 83 -44.25 6.24 3.30
CA VAL A 83 -44.76 4.87 3.50
C VAL A 83 -46.21 4.90 3.91
N THR A 84 -47.10 4.44 3.04
CA THR A 84 -48.56 4.33 3.29
C THR A 84 -48.90 3.05 4.07
N ASP A 85 -48.39 1.90 3.65
CA ASP A 85 -48.61 0.60 4.29
C ASP A 85 -47.30 0.05 4.89
N ARG A 86 -47.07 0.37 6.17
CA ARG A 86 -45.82 -0.02 6.87
C ARG A 86 -45.70 -1.51 7.07
N GLU A 87 -46.79 -2.20 7.34
CA GLU A 87 -46.76 -3.65 7.60
C GLU A 87 -46.41 -4.44 6.32
N LYS A 88 -47.00 -4.06 5.19
CA LYS A 88 -46.66 -4.61 3.88
C LYS A 88 -45.19 -4.38 3.53
N VAL A 89 -44.67 -3.16 3.74
CA VAL A 89 -43.25 -2.83 3.52
C VAL A 89 -42.34 -3.69 4.39
N ILE A 90 -42.66 -3.85 5.69
CA ILE A 90 -41.87 -4.66 6.62
C ILE A 90 -41.83 -6.12 6.16
N LYS A 91 -42.97 -6.70 5.83
CA LYS A 91 -43.09 -8.10 5.39
C LYS A 91 -42.30 -8.34 4.11
N VAL A 92 -42.55 -7.54 3.05
CA VAL A 92 -41.88 -7.69 1.76
C VAL A 92 -40.37 -7.52 1.88
N LEU A 93 -39.90 -6.50 2.63
CA LEU A 93 -38.46 -6.28 2.81
C LEU A 93 -37.82 -7.40 3.65
N SER A 94 -38.50 -7.91 4.68
CA SER A 94 -38.01 -9.01 5.51
C SER A 94 -37.79 -10.28 4.68
N GLU A 95 -38.79 -10.69 3.93
CA GLU A 95 -38.77 -11.88 3.10
C GLU A 95 -37.68 -11.81 2.02
N ASN A 96 -37.61 -10.69 1.27
CA ASN A 96 -36.66 -10.55 0.16
C ASN A 96 -35.22 -10.29 0.62
N LEU A 97 -35.00 -9.52 1.68
CA LEU A 97 -33.67 -9.17 2.18
C LEU A 97 -33.13 -10.17 3.21
N LYS A 98 -33.95 -11.14 3.67
CA LYS A 98 -33.62 -12.11 4.73
C LYS A 98 -33.13 -11.41 5.99
N ILE A 99 -33.84 -10.37 6.43
CA ILE A 99 -33.58 -9.62 7.66
C ILE A 99 -34.78 -9.81 8.59
N LYS A 100 -34.54 -9.98 9.89
CA LYS A 100 -35.60 -10.13 10.89
C LYS A 100 -36.55 -8.93 10.85
N GLU A 101 -37.86 -9.18 10.83
CA GLU A 101 -38.90 -8.14 10.78
C GLU A 101 -38.72 -7.11 11.89
N SER A 102 -38.36 -7.51 13.10
CA SER A 102 -38.13 -6.59 14.22
C SER A 102 -37.07 -5.51 13.94
N LEU A 103 -36.03 -5.86 13.16
CA LEU A 103 -34.97 -4.91 12.78
C LEU A 103 -35.46 -3.95 11.67
N ILE A 104 -36.24 -4.45 10.70
CA ILE A 104 -36.81 -3.63 9.65
C ILE A 104 -37.87 -2.72 10.23
N ARG A 105 -38.75 -3.22 11.10
CA ARG A 105 -39.78 -2.45 11.82
C ARG A 105 -39.17 -1.24 12.53
N LYS A 106 -38.11 -1.47 13.30
CA LYS A 106 -37.38 -0.38 13.99
C LYS A 106 -36.93 0.73 13.03
N LYS A 107 -36.52 0.37 11.81
CA LYS A 107 -36.07 1.31 10.80
C LYS A 107 -37.23 2.00 10.07
N VAL A 108 -38.27 1.24 9.72
CA VAL A 108 -39.47 1.77 9.01
C VAL A 108 -40.26 2.75 9.90
N TYR A 109 -40.31 2.51 11.21
CA TYR A 109 -40.98 3.40 12.17
C TYR A 109 -40.09 4.54 12.68
N LYS A 110 -38.81 4.60 12.27
CA LYS A 110 -37.94 5.71 12.63
C LYS A 110 -38.31 6.96 11.83
N ASN A 111 -38.74 8.02 12.54
CA ASN A 111 -39.02 9.32 11.92
C ASN A 111 -37.69 9.92 11.41
N SER A 112 -37.36 9.63 10.19
CA SER A 112 -36.18 10.14 9.50
C SER A 112 -36.52 10.43 8.04
N VAL A 113 -35.84 11.39 7.46
CA VAL A 113 -36.02 11.79 6.06
C VAL A 113 -35.81 10.58 5.12
N ARG A 114 -34.82 9.76 5.44
CA ARG A 114 -34.52 8.53 4.70
C ARG A 114 -33.70 7.59 5.57
N GLU A 115 -34.16 6.36 5.75
CA GLU A 115 -33.46 5.36 6.53
C GLU A 115 -32.96 4.23 5.63
N LYS A 116 -31.66 3.97 5.64
CA LYS A 116 -31.06 2.86 4.86
C LYS A 116 -31.37 1.52 5.52
N ILE A 117 -32.03 0.64 4.79
CA ILE A 117 -32.40 -0.72 5.23
C ILE A 117 -31.22 -1.67 5.01
N LYS A 118 -30.74 -1.77 3.74
CA LYS A 118 -29.64 -2.65 3.36
C LYS A 118 -28.90 -2.11 2.15
N SER A 119 -27.56 -2.20 2.18
CA SER A 119 -26.68 -1.95 1.02
C SER A 119 -26.22 -3.27 0.41
N ASN A 120 -25.57 -3.20 -0.74
CA ASN A 120 -25.00 -4.34 -1.46
C ASN A 120 -26.05 -5.44 -1.77
N VAL A 121 -27.25 -5.02 -2.18
CA VAL A 121 -28.31 -5.92 -2.60
C VAL A 121 -28.09 -6.30 -4.06
N GLU A 122 -28.16 -7.59 -4.37
CA GLU A 122 -28.01 -8.10 -5.74
C GLU A 122 -29.18 -7.64 -6.62
N LYS A 123 -28.92 -7.50 -7.92
CA LYS A 123 -29.88 -6.99 -8.91
C LYS A 123 -31.21 -7.75 -8.87
N ASP A 124 -31.17 -9.08 -8.85
CA ASP A 124 -32.39 -9.92 -8.86
C ASP A 124 -33.31 -9.64 -7.65
N ILE A 125 -32.71 -9.37 -6.49
CA ILE A 125 -33.47 -9.03 -5.27
C ILE A 125 -34.02 -7.62 -5.38
N ALA A 126 -33.23 -6.69 -5.87
CA ALA A 126 -33.63 -5.30 -6.07
C ALA A 126 -34.80 -5.20 -7.06
N ASP A 127 -34.71 -5.91 -8.18
CA ASP A 127 -35.76 -5.94 -9.21
C ASP A 127 -37.05 -6.60 -8.70
N ARG A 128 -36.96 -7.65 -7.86
CA ARG A 128 -38.13 -8.21 -7.16
C ARG A 128 -38.81 -7.18 -6.26
N ILE A 129 -38.02 -6.42 -5.47
CA ILE A 129 -38.57 -5.39 -4.57
C ILE A 129 -39.24 -4.27 -5.38
N ARG A 130 -38.65 -3.84 -6.51
CA ARG A 130 -39.25 -2.82 -7.41
C ARG A 130 -40.63 -3.26 -7.96
N LYS A 131 -40.81 -4.56 -8.28
CA LYS A 131 -42.09 -5.09 -8.79
C LYS A 131 -43.25 -4.92 -7.81
N PHE A 132 -43.00 -4.86 -6.51
CA PHE A 132 -44.04 -4.62 -5.49
C PHE A 132 -44.57 -3.19 -5.45
N LYS A 133 -43.88 -2.23 -6.13
CA LYS A 133 -44.24 -0.79 -6.19
C LYS A 133 -44.64 -0.25 -4.81
N LEU A 134 -43.78 -0.45 -3.81
CA LEU A 134 -44.01 -0.06 -2.42
C LEU A 134 -43.76 1.43 -2.25
N ASP A 135 -44.78 2.16 -1.79
CA ASP A 135 -44.66 3.60 -1.49
C ASP A 135 -43.61 3.84 -0.40
N GLY A 136 -42.77 4.86 -0.61
CA GLY A 136 -41.72 5.23 0.31
C GLY A 136 -40.49 4.31 0.32
N VAL A 137 -40.49 3.22 -0.48
CA VAL A 137 -39.30 2.36 -0.64
C VAL A 137 -38.53 2.81 -1.87
N LYS A 138 -37.25 3.15 -1.67
CA LYS A 138 -36.33 3.57 -2.73
C LYS A 138 -35.26 2.50 -2.95
N VAL A 139 -35.01 2.21 -4.23
CA VAL A 139 -34.03 1.21 -4.71
C VAL A 139 -33.02 1.94 -5.58
N ASP A 140 -31.91 2.36 -4.98
CA ASP A 140 -30.87 3.11 -5.69
C ASP A 140 -29.77 2.21 -6.20
N GLU A 141 -29.21 2.56 -7.34
CA GLU A 141 -27.98 1.96 -7.85
C GLU A 141 -26.80 2.32 -6.97
N ASP A 142 -25.94 1.37 -6.75
CA ASP A 142 -24.72 1.50 -5.96
C ASP A 142 -23.64 0.57 -6.54
N TYR A 143 -22.41 0.73 -6.12
CA TYR A 143 -21.29 -0.08 -6.59
C TYR A 143 -20.57 -0.71 -5.40
N LYS A 144 -20.34 -2.03 -5.50
CA LYS A 144 -19.49 -2.76 -4.56
C LYS A 144 -18.13 -2.98 -5.20
N ARG A 145 -17.05 -2.61 -4.50
CA ARG A 145 -15.69 -2.94 -4.92
C ARG A 145 -15.45 -4.44 -4.81
N VAL A 146 -14.88 -5.05 -5.83
CA VAL A 146 -14.62 -6.49 -5.92
C VAL A 146 -13.17 -6.72 -6.34
N TYR A 147 -12.52 -7.65 -5.65
CA TYR A 147 -11.15 -8.08 -5.91
C TYR A 147 -11.18 -9.55 -6.36
N PRO A 148 -11.07 -9.84 -7.67
CA PRO A 148 -11.27 -11.18 -8.22
C PRO A 148 -10.33 -12.23 -7.65
N TYR A 149 -9.14 -11.81 -7.22
CA TYR A 149 -8.11 -12.69 -6.65
C TYR A 149 -8.11 -12.72 -5.12
N ASN A 150 -9.19 -12.26 -4.48
CA ASN A 150 -9.42 -12.27 -3.03
C ASN A 150 -8.27 -11.68 -2.21
N ASN A 151 -7.21 -12.47 -1.94
CA ASN A 151 -6.12 -12.08 -1.04
C ASN A 151 -4.81 -11.74 -1.75
N LEU A 152 -4.77 -11.77 -3.09
CA LEU A 152 -3.56 -11.49 -3.84
C LEU A 152 -3.13 -10.03 -3.67
N ALA A 153 -1.89 -9.82 -3.24
CA ALA A 153 -1.31 -8.49 -3.00
C ALA A 153 -2.20 -7.58 -2.11
N SER A 154 -2.88 -8.18 -1.11
CA SER A 154 -3.87 -7.47 -0.30
C SER A 154 -3.30 -6.23 0.40
N LYS A 155 -2.04 -6.27 0.84
CA LYS A 155 -1.37 -5.16 1.52
C LYS A 155 -0.76 -4.13 0.57
N VAL A 156 -0.84 -4.37 -0.74
CA VAL A 156 -0.48 -3.44 -1.81
C VAL A 156 -1.73 -2.76 -2.35
N LEU A 157 -2.70 -3.55 -2.82
CA LEU A 157 -3.93 -3.01 -3.39
C LEU A 157 -4.70 -2.18 -2.37
N GLY A 158 -4.85 -2.71 -1.15
CA GLY A 158 -5.72 -2.09 -0.17
C GLY A 158 -7.20 -2.29 -0.50
N PHE A 159 -8.07 -1.55 0.15
CA PHE A 159 -9.53 -1.67 -0.01
C PHE A 159 -10.22 -0.32 0.14
N THR A 160 -11.52 -0.29 -0.23
CA THR A 160 -12.37 0.89 -0.15
C THR A 160 -13.35 0.81 1.03
N GLY A 161 -13.78 1.97 1.52
CA GLY A 161 -14.88 2.11 2.46
C GLY A 161 -16.25 1.96 1.79
N GLY A 162 -17.31 2.04 2.60
CA GLY A 162 -18.70 1.93 2.13
C GLY A 162 -19.17 3.11 1.26
N ASP A 163 -18.45 4.21 1.26
CA ASP A 163 -18.66 5.42 0.47
C ASP A 163 -17.80 5.49 -0.80
N ASN A 164 -17.22 4.36 -1.22
CA ASN A 164 -16.36 4.22 -2.39
C ASN A 164 -15.00 4.96 -2.27
N GLN A 165 -14.61 5.38 -1.08
CA GLN A 165 -13.34 6.03 -0.78
C GLN A 165 -12.26 4.98 -0.51
N GLY A 166 -11.05 5.17 -1.04
CA GLY A 166 -9.88 4.34 -0.71
C GLY A 166 -9.46 4.51 0.75
N ILE A 167 -9.19 3.41 1.45
CA ILE A 167 -8.82 3.42 2.89
C ILE A 167 -7.32 3.19 3.08
N ILE A 168 -6.74 2.20 2.40
CA ILE A 168 -5.30 1.89 2.46
C ILE A 168 -4.80 1.45 1.08
N GLY A 169 -3.48 1.29 0.94
CA GLY A 169 -2.83 0.76 -0.26
C GLY A 169 -2.92 1.69 -1.47
N LEU A 170 -2.88 1.10 -2.66
CA LEU A 170 -3.03 1.83 -3.92
C LEU A 170 -4.42 2.46 -4.06
N GLU A 171 -5.45 1.84 -3.47
CA GLU A 171 -6.81 2.38 -3.47
C GLU A 171 -6.87 3.78 -2.86
N VAL A 172 -6.16 4.04 -1.75
CA VAL A 172 -6.12 5.39 -1.16
C VAL A 172 -5.11 6.30 -1.84
N PHE A 173 -3.96 5.77 -2.27
CA PHE A 173 -2.92 6.60 -2.88
C PHE A 173 -3.40 7.21 -4.22
N TYR A 174 -4.10 6.41 -5.01
CA TYR A 174 -4.65 6.82 -6.31
C TYR A 174 -6.13 7.20 -6.26
N ASP A 175 -6.70 7.44 -5.06
CA ASP A 175 -8.14 7.72 -4.87
C ASP A 175 -8.64 8.86 -5.76
N ARG A 176 -7.87 9.93 -5.89
CA ARG A 176 -8.21 11.09 -6.74
C ARG A 176 -8.42 10.77 -8.23
N TYR A 177 -7.83 9.67 -8.72
CA TYR A 177 -8.01 9.22 -10.10
C TYR A 177 -9.08 8.14 -10.20
N LEU A 178 -9.15 7.27 -9.19
CA LEU A 178 -10.02 6.10 -9.19
C LEU A 178 -11.48 6.45 -8.83
N LYS A 179 -11.72 7.41 -7.93
CA LYS A 179 -13.03 7.67 -7.33
C LYS A 179 -14.07 8.16 -8.34
N GLY A 180 -13.68 8.85 -9.40
CA GLY A 180 -14.60 9.52 -10.31
C GLY A 180 -15.25 10.77 -9.71
N LYS A 181 -16.25 11.31 -10.39
CA LYS A 181 -17.05 12.45 -9.95
C LYS A 181 -18.51 11.99 -9.81
N SER A 182 -19.04 12.01 -8.60
CA SER A 182 -20.45 11.69 -8.36
C SER A 182 -21.37 12.63 -9.13
N GLY A 183 -22.44 12.09 -9.66
CA GLY A 183 -23.57 12.83 -10.19
C GLY A 183 -24.53 13.21 -9.08
N ARG A 184 -25.58 13.94 -9.43
CA ARG A 184 -26.67 14.32 -8.52
C ARG A 184 -28.01 14.33 -9.22
N ILE A 185 -29.03 14.02 -8.46
CA ILE A 185 -30.42 14.22 -8.87
C ILE A 185 -31.01 15.27 -7.94
N ARG A 186 -31.53 16.34 -8.51
CA ARG A 186 -32.28 17.36 -7.80
C ARG A 186 -33.75 17.15 -8.09
N THR A 187 -34.53 16.94 -7.03
CA THR A 187 -35.99 16.83 -7.09
C THR A 187 -36.64 17.96 -6.29
N LEU A 188 -37.82 18.39 -6.70
CA LEU A 188 -38.62 19.30 -5.91
C LEU A 188 -39.44 18.51 -4.89
N THR A 189 -39.47 19.02 -3.66
CA THR A 189 -40.27 18.48 -2.55
C THR A 189 -41.26 19.49 -2.04
N ASP A 190 -42.38 19.01 -1.49
CA ASP A 190 -43.32 19.87 -0.73
C ASP A 190 -42.72 20.28 0.63
N GLY A 191 -43.45 21.08 1.39
CA GLY A 191 -43.05 21.55 2.73
C GLY A 191 -42.86 20.41 3.76
N SER A 192 -43.32 19.20 3.46
CA SER A 192 -43.13 17.98 4.28
C SER A 192 -41.97 17.13 3.80
N GLY A 193 -41.25 17.55 2.74
CA GLY A 193 -40.12 16.83 2.16
C GLY A 193 -40.51 15.64 1.25
N ILE A 194 -41.76 15.61 0.78
CA ILE A 194 -42.28 14.61 -0.16
C ILE A 194 -41.97 15.08 -1.58
N GLU A 195 -41.43 14.22 -2.43
CA GLU A 195 -41.15 14.50 -3.84
C GLU A 195 -42.51 14.81 -4.54
N ILE A 196 -42.56 15.91 -5.27
CA ILE A 196 -43.78 16.35 -6.01
C ILE A 196 -43.80 15.53 -7.32
N ASP A 197 -44.85 14.74 -7.50
CA ASP A 197 -45.02 13.94 -8.71
C ASP A 197 -45.15 14.86 -9.95
N GLY A 198 -44.36 14.54 -10.99
CA GLY A 198 -44.32 15.32 -12.24
C GLY A 198 -43.52 16.61 -12.17
N ALA A 199 -42.86 16.92 -11.03
CA ALA A 199 -41.95 18.05 -10.95
C ALA A 199 -40.67 17.80 -11.76
N TYR A 200 -40.05 18.89 -12.23
CA TYR A 200 -38.81 18.84 -12.99
C TYR A 200 -37.69 18.18 -12.15
N GLU A 201 -37.11 17.13 -12.70
CA GLU A 201 -35.91 16.45 -12.16
C GLU A 201 -34.69 16.91 -12.93
N GLU A 202 -33.77 17.59 -12.25
CA GLU A 202 -32.45 17.92 -12.83
C GLU A 202 -31.47 16.80 -12.49
N ARG A 203 -30.95 16.14 -13.52
CA ARG A 203 -30.01 15.03 -13.37
C ARG A 203 -28.65 15.38 -13.95
N GLU A 204 -27.62 15.37 -13.10
CA GLU A 204 -26.22 15.45 -13.48
C GLU A 204 -25.64 14.04 -13.43
N GLU A 205 -25.24 13.49 -14.59
CA GLU A 205 -24.72 12.12 -14.67
C GLU A 205 -23.37 12.01 -13.99
N PRO A 206 -23.09 10.88 -13.32
CA PRO A 206 -21.79 10.65 -12.70
C PRO A 206 -20.71 10.39 -13.77
N VAL A 207 -19.51 10.89 -13.51
CA VAL A 207 -18.34 10.63 -14.35
C VAL A 207 -17.52 9.51 -13.72
N ALA A 208 -17.36 8.39 -14.42
CA ALA A 208 -16.59 7.25 -13.95
C ALA A 208 -15.14 7.61 -13.64
N GLY A 209 -14.55 6.96 -12.65
CA GLY A 209 -13.12 7.07 -12.37
C GLY A 209 -12.27 6.48 -13.47
N GLY A 210 -11.01 6.95 -13.55
CA GLY A 210 -10.03 6.43 -14.50
C GLY A 210 -9.48 5.08 -14.05
N ASP A 211 -9.24 4.20 -15.00
CA ASP A 211 -8.65 2.89 -14.80
C ASP A 211 -7.13 3.00 -14.57
N LEU A 212 -6.64 2.42 -13.49
CA LEU A 212 -5.23 2.45 -13.10
C LEU A 212 -4.51 1.20 -13.58
N TYR A 213 -3.42 1.39 -14.33
CA TYR A 213 -2.50 0.33 -14.75
C TYR A 213 -1.24 0.38 -13.91
N ILE A 214 -0.87 -0.76 -13.32
CA ILE A 214 0.29 -0.86 -12.41
C ILE A 214 1.35 -1.83 -12.92
N SER A 215 2.53 -1.78 -12.33
CA SER A 215 3.68 -2.62 -12.66
C SER A 215 3.61 -4.03 -12.07
N LEU A 216 2.75 -4.25 -11.06
CA LEU A 216 2.53 -5.57 -10.48
C LEU A 216 2.15 -6.58 -11.56
N ASP A 217 2.73 -7.77 -11.48
CA ASP A 217 2.45 -8.90 -12.36
C ASP A 217 1.78 -10.01 -11.55
N VAL A 218 0.56 -10.37 -11.91
CA VAL A 218 -0.24 -11.37 -11.19
C VAL A 218 0.47 -12.73 -11.13
N ASN A 219 1.19 -13.12 -12.19
CA ASN A 219 1.91 -14.40 -12.22
C ASN A 219 3.13 -14.37 -11.32
N LEU A 220 3.98 -13.32 -11.42
CA LEU A 220 5.15 -13.16 -10.55
C LEU A 220 4.74 -13.04 -9.07
N GLN A 221 3.66 -12.31 -8.79
CA GLN A 221 3.08 -12.22 -7.45
C GLN A 221 2.65 -13.61 -6.93
N ASN A 222 1.99 -14.42 -7.77
CA ASN A 222 1.55 -15.77 -7.40
C ASN A 222 2.73 -16.70 -7.14
N TYR A 223 3.77 -16.70 -7.98
CA TYR A 223 4.97 -17.51 -7.76
C TYR A 223 5.64 -17.16 -6.42
N ALA A 224 5.79 -15.86 -6.16
CA ALA A 224 6.35 -15.39 -4.91
C ALA A 224 5.47 -15.74 -3.68
N VAL A 225 4.14 -15.63 -3.79
CA VAL A 225 3.20 -16.01 -2.73
C VAL A 225 3.28 -17.51 -2.42
N GLN A 226 3.34 -18.36 -3.44
CA GLN A 226 3.44 -19.82 -3.26
C GLN A 226 4.74 -20.20 -2.54
N ALA A 227 5.87 -19.65 -2.97
CA ALA A 227 7.17 -19.88 -2.33
C ALA A 227 7.18 -19.39 -0.87
N CYS A 228 6.63 -18.20 -0.60
CA CYS A 228 6.52 -17.65 0.75
C CYS A 228 5.58 -18.47 1.65
N LYS A 229 4.45 -18.94 1.13
CA LYS A 229 3.52 -19.82 1.88
C LYS A 229 4.16 -21.16 2.22
N LYS A 230 4.90 -21.75 1.28
CA LYS A 230 5.60 -23.01 1.47
C LYS A 230 6.60 -22.90 2.63
N VAL A 231 7.55 -21.96 2.57
CA VAL A 231 8.58 -21.80 3.61
C VAL A 231 7.96 -21.37 4.95
N LYS A 232 6.91 -20.53 4.94
CA LYS A 232 6.19 -20.18 6.17
C LYS A 232 5.63 -21.40 6.88
N LYS A 233 5.04 -22.35 6.13
CA LYS A 233 4.49 -23.60 6.69
C LYS A 233 5.60 -24.51 7.20
N GLU A 234 6.64 -24.73 6.39
CA GLU A 234 7.78 -25.62 6.71
C GLU A 234 8.55 -25.15 7.93
N LYS A 235 8.80 -23.85 8.03
CA LYS A 235 9.56 -23.23 9.12
C LYS A 235 8.68 -22.72 10.28
N LYS A 236 7.37 -22.92 10.21
CA LYS A 236 6.38 -22.37 11.18
C LYS A 236 6.66 -20.89 11.48
N ALA A 237 7.15 -20.16 10.47
CA ALA A 237 7.56 -18.77 10.60
C ALA A 237 6.34 -17.89 10.92
N LYS A 238 6.56 -16.84 11.70
CA LYS A 238 5.52 -15.87 12.04
C LYS A 238 5.02 -15.14 10.80
N GLN A 239 5.94 -14.70 9.95
CA GLN A 239 5.66 -13.98 8.73
C GLN A 239 6.75 -14.25 7.69
N VAL A 240 6.39 -14.16 6.41
CA VAL A 240 7.35 -14.15 5.30
C VAL A 240 6.99 -13.02 4.36
N SER A 241 7.99 -12.24 3.96
CA SER A 241 7.83 -11.12 3.05
C SER A 241 8.79 -11.24 1.88
N MET A 242 8.37 -10.78 0.70
CA MET A 242 9.22 -10.75 -0.49
C MET A 242 8.89 -9.55 -1.35
N ILE A 243 9.91 -8.94 -1.95
CA ILE A 243 9.76 -7.92 -2.99
C ILE A 243 10.52 -8.39 -4.22
N LEU A 244 9.91 -8.27 -5.40
CA LEU A 244 10.56 -8.44 -6.71
C LEU A 244 10.42 -7.14 -7.48
N MET A 245 11.52 -6.61 -8.01
CA MET A 245 11.57 -5.29 -8.65
C MET A 245 12.49 -5.32 -9.87
N ASN A 246 12.20 -4.50 -10.86
CA ASN A 246 13.12 -4.19 -11.94
C ASN A 246 14.16 -3.17 -11.45
N PRO A 247 15.45 -3.51 -11.38
CA PRO A 247 16.46 -2.58 -10.91
C PRO A 247 16.78 -1.46 -11.91
N GLN A 248 16.35 -1.57 -13.17
CA GLN A 248 16.66 -0.59 -14.22
C GLN A 248 15.65 0.57 -14.27
N ASN A 249 14.40 0.35 -13.83
CA ASN A 249 13.35 1.37 -13.89
C ASN A 249 12.56 1.55 -12.60
N GLY A 250 12.74 0.68 -11.58
CA GLY A 250 12.04 0.77 -10.28
C GLY A 250 10.64 0.17 -10.25
N GLU A 251 10.15 -0.43 -11.34
CA GLU A 251 8.85 -1.12 -11.36
C GLU A 251 8.84 -2.30 -10.39
N ILE A 252 7.88 -2.30 -9.45
CA ILE A 252 7.69 -3.43 -8.52
C ILE A 252 6.78 -4.46 -9.18
N TYR A 253 7.34 -5.64 -9.44
CA TYR A 253 6.62 -6.77 -10.06
C TYR A 253 5.80 -7.56 -9.07
N ALA A 254 6.31 -7.71 -7.84
CA ALA A 254 5.62 -8.39 -6.76
C ALA A 254 6.01 -7.82 -5.39
N MET A 255 5.05 -7.76 -4.47
CA MET A 255 5.28 -7.43 -3.05
C MET A 255 4.38 -8.30 -2.20
N VAL A 256 4.98 -9.27 -1.53
CA VAL A 256 4.30 -10.35 -0.80
C VAL A 256 4.45 -10.18 0.70
N ASN A 257 3.37 -10.43 1.41
CA ASN A 257 3.34 -10.45 2.88
C ASN A 257 2.45 -11.60 3.36
N VAL A 258 3.02 -12.73 3.69
CA VAL A 258 2.25 -13.88 4.19
C VAL A 258 2.26 -13.89 5.72
N PRO A 259 1.09 -13.88 6.40
CA PRO A 259 -0.26 -14.05 5.86
C PRO A 259 -0.84 -12.80 5.22
N GLU A 260 -1.54 -13.01 4.12
CA GLU A 260 -2.41 -12.04 3.46
C GLU A 260 -3.82 -12.07 4.07
N TYR A 261 -4.71 -11.13 3.68
CA TYR A 261 -6.11 -11.10 4.10
C TYR A 261 -7.04 -10.99 2.88
N ASP A 262 -8.30 -11.39 3.04
CA ASP A 262 -9.30 -11.23 1.98
C ASP A 262 -9.69 -9.76 1.81
N LEU A 263 -9.46 -9.23 0.60
CA LEU A 263 -9.79 -7.86 0.22
C LEU A 263 -11.31 -7.63 0.14
N ASN A 264 -12.09 -8.68 -0.11
CA ASN A 264 -13.55 -8.61 -0.15
C ASN A 264 -14.17 -8.63 1.26
N ASP A 265 -13.39 -9.03 2.31
CA ASP A 265 -13.78 -8.98 3.73
C ASP A 265 -12.60 -8.51 4.62
N PRO A 266 -12.12 -7.25 4.44
CA PRO A 266 -10.92 -6.75 5.10
C PRO A 266 -11.08 -6.58 6.61
N PHE A 267 -12.31 -6.39 7.10
CA PHE A 267 -12.61 -6.15 8.51
C PHE A 267 -12.86 -7.44 9.30
N SER A 268 -12.82 -8.61 8.67
CA SER A 268 -13.03 -9.89 9.36
C SER A 268 -11.99 -10.13 10.44
N LEU A 269 -12.46 -10.53 11.61
CA LEU A 269 -11.66 -10.95 12.76
C LEU A 269 -12.10 -12.34 13.21
N SER A 270 -11.16 -13.14 13.73
CA SER A 270 -11.50 -14.43 14.36
C SER A 270 -12.45 -14.24 15.54
N ALA A 271 -13.22 -15.27 15.88
CA ALA A 271 -14.21 -15.22 16.98
C ALA A 271 -13.60 -14.72 18.30
N LYS A 272 -12.36 -15.14 18.62
CA LYS A 272 -11.63 -14.70 19.82
C LYS A 272 -11.33 -13.20 19.77
N LYS A 273 -10.90 -12.65 18.63
CA LYS A 273 -10.55 -11.24 18.47
C LYS A 273 -11.78 -10.32 18.44
N ARG A 274 -12.92 -10.81 17.95
CA ARG A 274 -14.20 -10.07 17.96
C ARG A 274 -14.76 -9.83 19.37
N LYS A 275 -14.36 -10.63 20.37
CA LYS A 275 -14.75 -10.43 21.77
C LYS A 275 -13.97 -9.31 22.48
N ALA A 276 -12.91 -8.78 21.87
CA ALA A 276 -12.15 -7.67 22.42
C ALA A 276 -12.94 -6.35 22.31
N ASN A 277 -12.57 -5.34 23.13
CA ASN A 277 -13.12 -3.99 22.97
C ASN A 277 -12.73 -3.37 21.62
N SER A 278 -13.41 -2.31 21.20
CA SER A 278 -13.22 -1.66 19.90
C SER A 278 -11.78 -1.19 19.66
N LYS A 279 -11.09 -0.66 20.67
CA LYS A 279 -9.68 -0.26 20.56
C LYS A 279 -8.76 -1.44 20.20
N LYS A 280 -8.89 -2.57 20.90
CA LYS A 280 -8.13 -3.80 20.61
C LYS A 280 -8.52 -4.41 19.26
N GLN A 281 -9.78 -4.35 18.87
CA GLN A 281 -10.19 -4.80 17.52
C GLN A 281 -9.50 -3.98 16.44
N GLN A 282 -9.44 -2.65 16.60
CA GLN A 282 -8.74 -1.78 15.67
C GLN A 282 -7.23 -2.07 15.62
N GLU A 283 -6.58 -2.34 16.74
CA GLU A 283 -5.17 -2.77 16.77
C GLU A 283 -4.95 -4.08 16.01
N TYR A 284 -5.85 -5.06 16.13
CA TYR A 284 -5.78 -6.31 15.37
C TYR A 284 -5.95 -6.08 13.86
N LEU A 285 -6.85 -5.18 13.45
CA LEU A 285 -7.05 -4.81 12.06
C LEU A 285 -5.83 -4.07 11.50
N ASN A 286 -5.30 -3.09 12.20
CA ASN A 286 -4.11 -2.37 11.81
C ASN A 286 -2.92 -3.32 11.60
N LYS A 287 -2.73 -4.29 12.51
CA LYS A 287 -1.71 -5.32 12.37
C LYS A 287 -1.96 -6.26 11.19
N LYS A 288 -3.22 -6.59 10.90
CA LYS A 288 -3.63 -7.42 9.75
C LYS A 288 -3.31 -6.74 8.43
N TRP A 289 -3.54 -5.43 8.33
CA TRP A 289 -3.35 -4.64 7.10
C TRP A 289 -1.91 -4.18 6.88
N ARG A 290 -1.06 -4.26 7.91
CA ARG A 290 0.32 -3.76 7.89
C ARG A 290 1.17 -4.47 6.82
N ASN A 291 1.87 -3.69 6.00
CA ASN A 291 2.80 -4.15 4.98
C ASN A 291 4.23 -4.10 5.52
N SER A 292 4.79 -5.25 5.89
CA SER A 292 6.12 -5.31 6.48
C SER A 292 7.26 -5.00 5.51
N CYS A 293 7.01 -4.99 4.20
CA CYS A 293 8.01 -4.59 3.23
C CYS A 293 8.37 -3.10 3.30
N LEU A 294 7.45 -2.27 3.84
CA LEU A 294 7.63 -0.81 3.89
C LEU A 294 7.22 -0.16 5.22
N ASN A 295 6.32 -0.77 6.00
CA ASN A 295 5.86 -0.18 7.27
C ASN A 295 6.71 -0.61 8.48
N ASP A 296 7.57 -1.61 8.34
CA ASP A 296 8.43 -2.14 9.39
C ASP A 296 9.90 -1.96 9.03
N THR A 297 10.69 -1.59 10.03
CA THR A 297 12.15 -1.56 9.95
C THR A 297 12.73 -2.80 10.64
N TYR A 298 13.90 -3.23 10.19
CA TYR A 298 14.64 -4.33 10.78
C TYR A 298 16.14 -4.10 10.63
N GLU A 299 16.95 -4.79 11.42
CA GLU A 299 18.39 -4.80 11.22
C GLU A 299 18.74 -5.66 10.01
N PRO A 300 19.32 -5.10 8.92
CA PRO A 300 19.53 -5.82 7.67
C PRO A 300 20.60 -6.92 7.76
N GLY A 301 21.43 -6.88 8.80
CA GLY A 301 22.53 -7.83 8.97
C GLY A 301 23.45 -7.86 7.76
N SER A 302 23.97 -9.04 7.43
CA SER A 302 24.99 -9.21 6.40
C SER A 302 24.59 -8.81 4.98
N VAL A 303 23.32 -8.54 4.68
CA VAL A 303 22.96 -7.92 3.39
C VAL A 303 23.47 -6.48 3.32
N PHE A 304 23.56 -5.79 4.45
CA PHE A 304 24.11 -4.43 4.53
C PHE A 304 25.61 -4.34 4.17
N LYS A 305 26.34 -5.46 4.25
CA LYS A 305 27.73 -5.53 3.80
C LYS A 305 27.93 -5.13 2.34
N ILE A 306 26.87 -5.23 1.51
CA ILE A 306 26.87 -4.68 0.15
C ILE A 306 27.12 -3.17 0.19
N VAL A 307 26.45 -2.44 1.09
CA VAL A 307 26.63 -0.99 1.27
C VAL A 307 28.03 -0.66 1.77
N THR A 308 28.55 -1.42 2.74
CA THR A 308 29.90 -1.24 3.28
C THR A 308 30.98 -1.56 2.26
N ALA A 309 30.81 -2.62 1.47
CA ALA A 309 31.73 -2.95 0.37
C ALA A 309 31.73 -1.83 -0.68
N THR A 310 30.56 -1.33 -1.06
CA THR A 310 30.42 -0.18 -1.96
C THR A 310 31.17 1.04 -1.42
N ALA A 311 31.01 1.36 -0.13
CA ALA A 311 31.71 2.47 0.50
C ALA A 311 33.23 2.32 0.44
N GLY A 312 33.75 1.11 0.69
CA GLY A 312 35.18 0.79 0.60
C GLY A 312 35.76 0.98 -0.80
N LEU A 313 35.05 0.47 -1.82
CA LEU A 313 35.45 0.57 -3.23
C LEU A 313 35.33 2.01 -3.76
N GLU A 314 34.21 2.72 -3.49
CA GLU A 314 33.98 4.10 -3.91
C GLU A 314 35.05 5.06 -3.37
N SER A 315 35.44 4.89 -2.12
CA SER A 315 36.46 5.71 -1.47
C SER A 315 37.89 5.26 -1.77
N SER A 316 38.09 4.21 -2.57
CA SER A 316 39.41 3.60 -2.86
C SER A 316 40.19 3.20 -1.60
N LYS A 317 39.47 2.94 -0.49
CA LYS A 317 40.07 2.47 0.77
C LYS A 317 40.28 0.95 0.79
N VAL A 318 39.66 0.24 -0.17
CA VAL A 318 39.73 -1.19 -0.32
C VAL A 318 39.77 -1.55 -1.80
N SER A 319 40.63 -2.50 -2.17
CA SER A 319 40.64 -3.17 -3.47
C SER A 319 40.20 -4.63 -3.33
N VAL A 320 39.81 -5.26 -4.46
CA VAL A 320 39.34 -6.65 -4.47
C VAL A 320 40.37 -7.62 -3.91
N ASN A 321 41.66 -7.34 -4.11
CA ASN A 321 42.78 -8.19 -3.73
C ASN A 321 43.40 -7.84 -2.37
N ASP A 322 42.88 -6.84 -1.66
CA ASP A 322 43.38 -6.50 -0.32
C ASP A 322 43.22 -7.70 0.62
N HIS A 323 44.26 -7.97 1.40
CA HIS A 323 44.29 -9.06 2.38
C HIS A 323 43.81 -8.60 3.76
N PHE A 324 43.07 -9.47 4.40
CA PHE A 324 42.53 -9.34 5.74
C PHE A 324 42.75 -10.61 6.54
N ASN A 325 42.77 -10.51 7.88
CA ASN A 325 42.86 -11.66 8.74
C ASN A 325 41.65 -11.79 9.66
N CYS A 326 41.03 -12.96 9.70
CA CYS A 326 39.87 -13.26 10.56
C CYS A 326 40.20 -14.35 11.58
N PRO A 327 40.56 -14.02 12.82
CA PRO A 327 40.79 -14.99 13.90
C PRO A 327 39.47 -15.47 14.55
N GLY A 328 38.30 -15.17 13.96
CA GLY A 328 36.98 -15.49 14.49
C GLY A 328 36.32 -14.36 15.30
N PHE A 329 37.03 -13.26 15.54
CA PHE A 329 36.52 -12.08 16.25
C PHE A 329 37.38 -10.84 15.98
N ARG A 330 36.88 -9.68 16.40
CA ARG A 330 37.64 -8.41 16.60
C ARG A 330 37.39 -7.89 17.99
N ILE A 331 38.41 -7.32 18.61
CA ILE A 331 38.27 -6.49 19.80
C ILE A 331 38.20 -5.04 19.33
N VAL A 332 37.11 -4.38 19.65
CA VAL A 332 36.87 -2.96 19.36
C VAL A 332 36.60 -2.29 20.69
N GLU A 333 37.52 -1.43 21.13
CA GLU A 333 37.56 -0.91 22.49
C GLU A 333 37.54 -2.05 23.52
N ASP A 334 36.54 -2.12 24.39
CA ASP A 334 36.35 -3.16 25.41
C ASP A 334 35.50 -4.36 24.95
N ARG A 335 35.03 -4.35 23.67
CA ARG A 335 34.06 -5.32 23.17
C ARG A 335 34.65 -6.33 22.22
N LYS A 336 34.42 -7.61 22.53
CA LYS A 336 34.74 -8.74 21.64
C LYS A 336 33.56 -9.02 20.70
N ILE A 337 33.69 -8.60 19.42
CA ILE A 337 32.68 -8.82 18.38
C ILE A 337 33.07 -10.04 17.56
N ARG A 338 32.17 -11.06 17.50
CA ARG A 338 32.47 -12.37 16.91
C ARG A 338 32.12 -12.42 15.43
N CYS A 339 32.89 -13.23 14.70
CA CYS A 339 32.49 -13.75 13.39
C CYS A 339 31.45 -14.86 13.56
N HIS A 340 30.64 -15.12 12.52
CA HIS A 340 29.76 -16.28 12.51
C HIS A 340 30.50 -17.61 12.47
N LYS A 341 31.73 -17.65 11.91
CA LYS A 341 32.66 -18.80 11.96
C LYS A 341 33.54 -18.66 13.20
N VAL A 342 33.29 -19.46 14.20
CA VAL A 342 33.94 -19.38 15.53
C VAL A 342 35.45 -19.51 15.45
N GLY A 343 35.99 -20.44 14.62
CA GLY A 343 37.42 -20.66 14.40
C GLY A 343 38.07 -19.62 13.47
N GLY A 344 37.31 -18.64 12.97
CA GLY A 344 37.79 -17.67 11.99
C GLY A 344 37.92 -18.23 10.57
N HIS A 345 38.15 -17.31 9.62
CA HIS A 345 38.42 -17.66 8.21
C HIS A 345 39.92 -17.69 7.89
N GLY A 346 40.75 -17.20 8.81
CA GLY A 346 42.21 -17.05 8.59
C GLY A 346 42.50 -15.83 7.71
N SER A 347 43.56 -15.93 6.92
CA SER A 347 43.89 -14.93 5.90
C SER A 347 42.97 -15.12 4.70
N GLU A 348 42.29 -14.03 4.32
CA GLU A 348 41.39 -14.02 3.18
C GLU A 348 41.50 -12.67 2.43
N THR A 349 41.31 -12.71 1.11
CA THR A 349 41.19 -11.50 0.29
C THR A 349 39.86 -10.78 0.58
N PHE A 350 39.72 -9.53 0.18
CA PHE A 350 38.43 -8.83 0.28
C PHE A 350 37.30 -9.57 -0.45
N LYS A 351 37.58 -10.13 -1.65
CA LYS A 351 36.64 -10.97 -2.40
C LYS A 351 36.17 -12.16 -1.56
N GLU A 352 37.10 -12.91 -0.97
CA GLU A 352 36.76 -14.05 -0.11
C GLU A 352 36.00 -13.63 1.15
N GLY A 353 36.33 -12.48 1.75
CA GLY A 353 35.61 -11.89 2.87
C GLY A 353 34.16 -11.55 2.54
N VAL A 354 33.89 -11.10 1.29
CA VAL A 354 32.52 -10.88 0.78
C VAL A 354 31.79 -12.20 0.58
N MET A 355 32.45 -13.20 -0.06
CA MET A 355 31.91 -14.53 -0.32
C MET A 355 31.58 -15.28 0.97
N ASN A 356 32.50 -15.25 1.93
CA ASN A 356 32.38 -15.88 3.25
C ASN A 356 31.47 -15.07 4.22
N SER A 357 31.10 -13.86 3.84
CA SER A 357 30.36 -12.95 4.73
C SER A 357 31.06 -12.69 6.07
N CYS A 358 32.38 -12.49 6.05
CA CYS A 358 33.24 -12.38 7.22
C CYS A 358 32.98 -11.06 7.99
N ASN A 359 32.61 -11.12 9.29
CA ASN A 359 32.39 -9.90 10.09
C ASN A 359 33.68 -9.10 10.33
N PRO A 360 34.82 -9.72 10.74
CA PRO A 360 36.09 -9.00 10.91
C PRO A 360 36.52 -8.20 9.69
N VAL A 361 36.46 -8.78 8.48
CA VAL A 361 36.79 -8.07 7.24
C VAL A 361 35.92 -6.79 7.10
N PHE A 362 34.62 -6.90 7.33
CA PHE A 362 33.74 -5.73 7.19
C PHE A 362 33.89 -4.70 8.30
N MET A 363 34.27 -5.09 9.51
CA MET A 363 34.67 -4.15 10.56
C MET A 363 35.94 -3.38 10.16
N ASP A 364 36.94 -4.07 9.59
CA ASP A 364 38.17 -3.44 9.12
C ASP A 364 37.91 -2.51 7.92
N VAL A 365 37.04 -2.90 6.98
CA VAL A 365 36.60 -2.04 5.86
C VAL A 365 35.92 -0.79 6.39
N GLY A 366 34.95 -0.95 7.32
CA GLY A 366 34.27 0.20 7.93
C GLY A 366 35.23 1.14 8.66
N ALA A 367 36.21 0.60 9.38
CA ALA A 367 37.25 1.39 10.03
C ALA A 367 38.13 2.16 9.04
N ARG A 368 38.53 1.54 7.90
CA ARG A 368 39.29 2.20 6.83
C ARG A 368 38.49 3.33 6.15
N VAL A 369 37.18 3.13 5.93
CA VAL A 369 36.27 4.11 5.33
C VAL A 369 35.98 5.26 6.30
N GLY A 370 35.88 4.95 7.58
CA GLY A 370 35.56 5.90 8.64
C GLY A 370 34.07 6.32 8.65
N VAL A 371 33.68 7.01 9.71
CA VAL A 371 32.29 7.46 9.91
C VAL A 371 31.83 8.37 8.77
N ASP A 372 32.69 9.30 8.34
CA ASP A 372 32.35 10.26 7.29
C ASP A 372 32.06 9.59 5.94
N GLY A 373 32.93 8.69 5.52
CA GLY A 373 32.76 7.94 4.26
C GLY A 373 31.53 7.03 4.28
N MET A 374 31.28 6.34 5.40
CA MET A 374 30.08 5.52 5.56
C MET A 374 28.81 6.36 5.45
N TYR A 375 28.72 7.50 6.16
CA TYR A 375 27.56 8.38 6.11
C TYR A 375 27.37 9.07 4.76
N GLN A 376 28.46 9.37 4.05
CA GLN A 376 28.39 9.84 2.67
C GLN A 376 27.74 8.81 1.78
N THR A 377 28.18 7.55 1.82
CA THR A 377 27.62 6.45 1.04
C THR A 377 26.15 6.19 1.41
N PHE A 378 25.79 6.26 2.71
CA PHE A 378 24.39 6.12 3.14
C PHE A 378 23.50 7.20 2.52
N ARG A 379 23.95 8.48 2.43
CA ARG A 379 23.20 9.54 1.75
C ARG A 379 23.08 9.29 0.25
N GLN A 380 24.18 8.93 -0.40
CA GLN A 380 24.20 8.64 -1.83
C GLN A 380 23.20 7.53 -2.19
N LEU A 381 23.13 6.48 -1.38
CA LEU A 381 22.22 5.36 -1.54
C LEU A 381 20.80 5.61 -0.95
N GLY A 382 20.50 6.80 -0.47
CA GLY A 382 19.17 7.21 -0.01
C GLY A 382 18.69 6.52 1.28
N LEU A 383 19.60 6.10 2.17
CA LEU A 383 19.25 5.37 3.39
C LEU A 383 18.70 6.24 4.52
N PHE A 384 18.82 7.58 4.42
CA PHE A 384 18.26 8.52 5.40
C PHE A 384 16.89 9.06 4.99
N GLU A 385 16.43 8.79 3.80
CA GLU A 385 15.18 9.29 3.26
C GLU A 385 14.22 8.14 2.90
N LYS A 386 12.92 8.44 2.87
CA LYS A 386 11.92 7.51 2.36
C LYS A 386 12.17 7.25 0.87
N THR A 387 11.78 6.08 0.40
CA THR A 387 11.98 5.71 -1.01
C THR A 387 11.14 6.54 -1.97
N GLY A 388 10.02 7.07 -1.48
CA GLY A 388 9.04 7.81 -2.29
C GLY A 388 8.10 6.89 -3.07
N ILE A 389 7.98 5.63 -2.63
CA ILE A 389 7.02 4.68 -3.22
C ILE A 389 5.60 5.22 -3.18
N ASP A 390 4.82 4.91 -4.17
CA ASP A 390 3.40 5.24 -4.32
C ASP A 390 2.46 4.37 -3.44
N LEU A 391 2.90 4.14 -2.19
CA LEU A 391 2.11 3.50 -1.14
C LEU A 391 2.21 4.32 0.17
N PRO A 392 1.13 4.39 0.94
CA PRO A 392 1.13 5.12 2.21
C PRO A 392 1.85 4.34 3.32
N GLY A 393 2.35 5.07 4.31
CA GLY A 393 2.81 4.49 5.57
C GLY A 393 4.24 3.97 5.55
N GLU A 394 5.09 4.40 4.61
CA GLU A 394 6.51 4.03 4.60
C GLU A 394 7.20 4.51 5.90
N ALA A 395 7.86 3.57 6.59
CA ALA A 395 8.62 3.85 7.79
C ALA A 395 9.94 4.56 7.46
N SER A 396 10.40 5.40 8.38
CA SER A 396 11.73 6.01 8.30
C SER A 396 12.78 5.07 8.88
N SER A 397 13.99 5.10 8.33
CA SER A 397 15.14 4.38 8.89
C SER A 397 15.47 4.87 10.31
N ILE A 398 16.04 3.98 11.11
CA ILE A 398 16.56 4.28 12.46
C ILE A 398 18.08 4.15 12.37
N MET A 399 18.77 5.29 12.41
CA MET A 399 20.22 5.40 12.28
C MET A 399 20.77 6.19 13.46
N HIS A 400 22.00 5.88 13.88
CA HIS A 400 22.71 6.73 14.83
C HIS A 400 22.91 8.15 14.27
N GLN A 401 22.86 9.16 15.12
CA GLN A 401 23.34 10.49 14.73
C GLN A 401 24.84 10.41 14.53
N LYS A 402 25.38 10.98 13.44
CA LYS A 402 26.79 10.90 13.06
C LYS A 402 27.75 11.24 14.21
N LYS A 403 27.43 12.28 15.01
CA LYS A 403 28.22 12.72 16.15
C LYS A 403 28.30 11.71 17.32
N ASN A 404 27.40 10.72 17.34
CA ASN A 404 27.30 9.72 18.41
C ASN A 404 27.87 8.36 17.98
N VAL A 405 28.53 8.28 16.81
CA VAL A 405 29.10 7.05 16.29
C VAL A 405 30.53 6.92 16.77
N GLY A 406 30.76 6.04 17.74
CA GLY A 406 32.09 5.60 18.17
C GLY A 406 32.60 4.40 17.35
N ALA A 407 33.72 3.84 17.77
CA ALA A 407 34.34 2.70 17.08
C ALA A 407 33.44 1.46 17.10
N VAL A 408 32.73 1.20 18.20
CA VAL A 408 31.83 0.04 18.35
C VAL A 408 30.62 0.16 17.46
N GLU A 409 29.99 1.34 17.41
CA GLU A 409 28.85 1.59 16.51
C GLU A 409 29.26 1.46 15.07
N LEU A 410 30.41 2.04 14.67
CA LEU A 410 30.92 1.93 13.30
C LEU A 410 31.18 0.47 12.93
N ALA A 411 31.81 -0.32 13.81
CA ALA A 411 32.07 -1.74 13.59
C ALA A 411 30.78 -2.52 13.40
N THR A 412 29.76 -2.32 14.25
CA THR A 412 28.49 -3.04 14.16
C THR A 412 27.65 -2.61 12.96
N MET A 413 27.63 -1.33 12.62
CA MET A 413 26.97 -0.79 11.42
C MET A 413 27.58 -1.38 10.14
N SER A 414 28.90 -1.62 10.12
CA SER A 414 29.61 -2.15 8.94
C SER A 414 29.12 -3.53 8.49
N PHE A 415 28.48 -4.30 9.37
CA PHE A 415 27.83 -5.56 9.00
C PHE A 415 26.31 -5.57 9.24
N GLY A 416 25.71 -4.39 9.36
CA GLY A 416 24.25 -4.18 9.36
C GLY A 416 23.55 -4.44 10.68
N GLN A 417 24.22 -4.23 11.82
CA GLN A 417 23.64 -4.19 13.15
C GLN A 417 23.62 -2.76 13.68
N SER A 418 22.85 -2.50 14.74
CA SER A 418 22.67 -1.18 15.36
C SER A 418 22.00 -0.13 14.48
N ILE A 419 21.48 -0.52 13.33
CA ILE A 419 20.71 0.32 12.40
C ILE A 419 19.46 -0.45 11.96
N GLN A 420 18.39 0.27 11.65
CA GLN A 420 17.18 -0.36 11.12
C GLN A 420 16.71 0.39 9.87
N ILE A 421 16.39 -0.36 8.83
CA ILE A 421 15.87 0.14 7.55
C ILE A 421 14.73 -0.74 7.08
N THR A 422 13.89 -0.24 6.18
CA THR A 422 12.85 -1.08 5.59
C THR A 422 13.44 -2.03 4.54
N PRO A 423 12.82 -3.19 4.29
CA PRO A 423 13.22 -4.07 3.20
C PRO A 423 13.26 -3.35 1.85
N LEU A 424 12.33 -2.43 1.60
CA LEU A 424 12.27 -1.66 0.36
C LEU A 424 13.42 -0.65 0.23
N GLN A 425 13.79 0.06 1.33
CA GLN A 425 14.95 0.96 1.32
C GLN A 425 16.23 0.20 0.98
N LEU A 426 16.44 -0.96 1.61
CA LEU A 426 17.60 -1.79 1.32
C LEU A 426 17.61 -2.26 -0.14
N LEU A 427 16.48 -2.72 -0.66
CA LEU A 427 16.35 -3.19 -2.04
C LEU A 427 16.65 -2.06 -3.03
N ARG A 428 16.11 -0.85 -2.80
CA ARG A 428 16.38 0.36 -3.59
C ARG A 428 17.88 0.71 -3.60
N ALA A 429 18.51 0.71 -2.43
CA ALA A 429 19.94 0.99 -2.29
C ALA A 429 20.80 -0.01 -3.06
N VAL A 430 20.51 -1.32 -2.91
CA VAL A 430 21.26 -2.37 -3.63
C VAL A 430 20.97 -2.34 -5.12
N SER A 431 19.76 -1.98 -5.53
CA SER A 431 19.47 -1.76 -6.97
C SER A 431 20.39 -0.72 -7.58
N ALA A 432 20.64 0.39 -6.88
CA ALA A 432 21.60 1.41 -7.35
C ALA A 432 23.02 0.87 -7.45
N VAL A 433 23.41 -0.06 -6.56
CA VAL A 433 24.72 -0.70 -6.60
C VAL A 433 24.90 -1.57 -7.84
N ILE A 434 23.86 -2.22 -8.34
CA ILE A 434 23.99 -3.20 -9.44
C ILE A 434 23.50 -2.69 -10.81
N ASN A 435 22.94 -1.48 -10.90
CA ASN A 435 22.38 -0.92 -12.14
C ASN A 435 23.21 0.22 -12.75
N GLY A 436 24.49 0.34 -12.35
CA GLY A 436 25.39 1.39 -12.83
C GLY A 436 25.27 2.72 -12.07
N GLY A 437 24.75 2.71 -10.84
CA GLY A 437 24.68 3.91 -9.97
C GLY A 437 23.45 4.77 -10.16
N LYS A 438 22.31 4.18 -10.52
CA LYS A 438 21.03 4.88 -10.64
C LYS A 438 20.14 4.60 -9.44
N LEU A 439 19.92 5.59 -8.57
CA LEU A 439 18.99 5.49 -7.46
C LEU A 439 17.59 5.86 -7.92
N ILE A 440 16.75 4.87 -8.15
CA ILE A 440 15.42 5.00 -8.77
C ILE A 440 14.34 4.90 -7.70
N THR A 441 13.26 5.68 -7.84
CA THR A 441 12.09 5.56 -6.98
C THR A 441 11.30 4.28 -7.29
N PRO A 442 11.17 3.33 -6.34
CA PRO A 442 10.32 2.15 -6.52
C PRO A 442 8.85 2.56 -6.67
N HIS A 443 8.09 1.88 -7.54
CA HIS A 443 6.71 2.26 -7.80
C HIS A 443 5.85 1.14 -8.37
N PHE A 444 4.53 1.32 -8.27
CA PHE A 444 3.52 0.49 -8.90
C PHE A 444 2.81 1.18 -10.06
N GLY A 445 2.39 2.44 -9.91
CA GLY A 445 1.58 3.12 -10.91
C GLY A 445 2.34 3.38 -12.21
N ARG A 446 1.74 3.02 -13.34
CA ARG A 446 2.27 3.30 -14.68
C ARG A 446 1.51 4.42 -15.35
N TYR A 447 0.20 4.31 -15.43
CA TYR A 447 -0.68 5.32 -15.99
C TYR A 447 -2.14 5.13 -15.58
N VAL A 448 -2.93 6.18 -15.80
CA VAL A 448 -4.39 6.15 -15.68
C VAL A 448 -5.00 6.43 -17.05
N GLN A 449 -6.06 5.71 -17.39
CA GLN A 449 -6.75 5.77 -18.66
C GLN A 449 -8.27 5.82 -18.44
N LYS A 450 -9.01 6.53 -19.29
CA LYS A 450 -10.47 6.46 -19.31
C LYS A 450 -10.95 5.13 -19.88
N GLN A 451 -12.23 4.82 -19.70
CA GLN A 451 -12.85 3.62 -20.29
C GLN A 451 -12.84 3.62 -21.83
N ASP A 452 -12.78 4.79 -22.46
CA ASP A 452 -12.65 4.96 -23.91
C ASP A 452 -11.22 4.77 -24.46
N GLY A 453 -10.26 4.44 -23.58
CA GLY A 453 -8.87 4.27 -23.95
C GLY A 453 -8.03 5.55 -23.88
N THR A 454 -8.62 6.72 -23.65
CA THR A 454 -7.89 7.99 -23.56
C THR A 454 -7.00 8.01 -22.31
N ARG A 455 -5.69 8.23 -22.49
CA ARG A 455 -4.75 8.33 -21.38
C ARG A 455 -4.93 9.65 -20.63
N LEU A 456 -5.32 9.57 -19.35
CA LEU A 456 -5.52 10.74 -18.47
C LEU A 456 -4.20 11.23 -17.85
N LYS A 457 -3.34 10.29 -17.44
CA LYS A 457 -2.08 10.59 -16.75
C LYS A 457 -1.09 9.45 -16.94
N ALA A 458 0.14 9.76 -17.33
CA ALA A 458 1.29 8.89 -17.15
C ALA A 458 2.07 9.33 -15.90
N PHE A 459 2.63 8.36 -15.16
CA PHE A 459 3.45 8.65 -13.99
C PHE A 459 4.93 8.53 -14.36
N PHE A 460 5.72 9.47 -13.87
CA PHE A 460 7.16 9.51 -14.01
C PHE A 460 7.78 9.57 -12.62
N TYR A 461 8.83 8.82 -12.42
CA TYR A 461 9.47 8.67 -11.13
C TYR A 461 10.89 9.20 -11.17
N SER A 462 11.37 9.73 -10.05
CA SER A 462 12.68 10.34 -10.00
C SER A 462 13.80 9.30 -10.07
N VAL A 463 14.86 9.67 -10.78
CA VAL A 463 16.11 8.92 -10.88
C VAL A 463 17.24 9.88 -10.49
N LYS A 464 18.05 9.50 -9.51
CA LYS A 464 19.32 10.17 -9.20
C LYS A 464 20.45 9.34 -9.83
N GLU A 465 21.08 9.86 -10.85
CA GLU A 465 22.18 9.19 -11.55
C GLU A 465 23.54 9.46 -10.88
N GLY A 466 24.50 8.57 -11.09
CA GLY A 466 25.86 8.73 -10.62
C GLY A 466 26.02 8.71 -9.10
N VAL A 467 25.11 8.03 -8.38
CA VAL A 467 25.23 7.90 -6.91
C VAL A 467 26.42 7.02 -6.49
N ILE A 468 26.89 6.16 -7.38
CA ILE A 468 28.17 5.44 -7.33
C ILE A 468 28.79 5.38 -8.73
N LYS A 469 30.10 5.12 -8.80
CA LYS A 469 30.81 4.95 -10.08
C LYS A 469 30.36 3.67 -10.79
N LYS A 470 30.30 3.72 -12.12
CA LYS A 470 29.97 2.54 -12.95
C LYS A 470 30.95 1.38 -12.69
N GLN A 471 32.25 1.68 -12.56
CA GLN A 471 33.25 0.67 -12.23
C GLN A 471 32.99 -0.03 -10.89
N THR A 472 32.61 0.70 -9.86
CA THR A 472 32.21 0.12 -8.56
C THR A 472 31.00 -0.79 -8.72
N SER A 473 30.02 -0.40 -9.54
CA SER A 473 28.86 -1.22 -9.84
C SER A 473 29.24 -2.55 -10.51
N GLU A 474 30.12 -2.52 -11.51
CA GLU A 474 30.60 -3.73 -12.19
C GLU A 474 31.33 -4.66 -11.19
N THR A 475 32.30 -4.12 -10.45
CA THR A 475 33.03 -4.90 -9.42
C THR A 475 32.08 -5.51 -8.38
N MET A 476 31.06 -4.74 -7.93
CA MET A 476 30.10 -5.25 -6.96
C MET A 476 29.22 -6.38 -7.54
N LYS A 477 28.83 -6.31 -8.81
CA LYS A 477 28.09 -7.41 -9.48
C LYS A 477 28.91 -8.69 -9.48
N GLU A 478 30.20 -8.63 -9.89
CA GLU A 478 31.12 -9.77 -9.88
C GLU A 478 31.31 -10.36 -8.47
N LEU A 479 31.50 -9.51 -7.46
CA LEU A 479 31.63 -9.95 -6.06
C LEU A 479 30.36 -10.67 -5.58
N LEU A 480 29.19 -10.13 -5.90
CA LEU A 480 27.90 -10.70 -5.49
C LEU A 480 27.54 -11.97 -6.26
N GLU A 481 27.99 -12.10 -7.51
CA GLU A 481 27.91 -13.36 -8.27
C GLU A 481 28.79 -14.43 -7.64
N ALA A 482 30.03 -14.10 -7.25
CA ALA A 482 30.93 -15.01 -6.53
C ALA A 482 30.32 -15.49 -5.19
N VAL A 483 29.53 -14.68 -4.50
CA VAL A 483 28.81 -15.12 -3.29
C VAL A 483 27.83 -16.26 -3.60
N VAL A 484 27.23 -16.26 -4.79
CA VAL A 484 26.22 -17.26 -5.18
C VAL A 484 26.88 -18.46 -5.87
N SER A 485 27.91 -18.25 -6.66
CA SER A 485 28.63 -19.38 -7.31
C SER A 485 29.32 -20.27 -6.29
N ASP A 486 30.14 -19.70 -5.38
CA ASP A 486 31.05 -20.45 -4.53
C ASP A 486 30.98 -20.08 -3.04
N GLY A 487 30.20 -19.03 -2.70
CA GLY A 487 30.14 -18.48 -1.35
C GLY A 487 28.92 -18.90 -0.53
N SER A 488 28.57 -18.06 0.44
CA SER A 488 27.47 -18.26 1.40
C SER A 488 26.07 -18.29 0.75
N GLY A 489 25.94 -17.84 -0.50
CA GLY A 489 24.70 -17.81 -1.27
C GLY A 489 24.47 -19.00 -2.20
N ARG A 490 25.35 -19.99 -2.23
CA ARG A 490 25.35 -21.10 -3.19
C ARG A 490 24.04 -21.87 -3.34
N ASN A 491 23.19 -21.87 -2.33
CA ASN A 491 21.85 -22.49 -2.39
C ASN A 491 20.87 -21.74 -3.32
N CYS A 492 21.24 -20.55 -3.81
CA CYS A 492 20.49 -19.83 -4.85
C CYS A 492 21.07 -20.07 -6.26
N ARG A 493 22.22 -20.75 -6.40
CA ARG A 493 22.85 -21.05 -7.70
C ARG A 493 21.89 -21.81 -8.61
N MET A 494 21.89 -21.42 -9.87
CA MET A 494 21.12 -22.07 -10.95
C MET A 494 22.03 -22.22 -12.16
N ASP A 495 22.21 -23.46 -12.63
CA ASP A 495 23.10 -23.74 -13.78
C ASP A 495 22.55 -23.08 -15.05
N GLY A 496 23.41 -22.37 -15.77
CA GLY A 496 23.12 -21.61 -16.96
C GLY A 496 22.45 -20.25 -16.70
N PHE A 497 22.44 -19.76 -15.44
CA PHE A 497 22.00 -18.42 -15.09
C PHE A 497 23.05 -17.71 -14.24
N SER A 498 23.39 -16.48 -14.62
CA SER A 498 24.21 -15.59 -13.79
C SER A 498 23.35 -14.96 -12.70
N ILE A 499 23.60 -15.36 -11.45
CA ILE A 499 22.85 -14.90 -10.27
C ILE A 499 23.82 -14.35 -9.25
N GLY A 500 23.58 -13.11 -8.82
CA GLY A 500 24.29 -12.48 -7.71
C GLY A 500 23.41 -12.35 -6.48
N GLY A 501 24.00 -12.23 -5.29
CA GLY A 501 23.19 -12.02 -4.09
C GLY A 501 23.95 -12.04 -2.79
N LYS A 502 23.24 -11.88 -1.67
CA LYS A 502 23.78 -11.87 -0.31
C LYS A 502 22.80 -12.44 0.69
N THR A 503 23.30 -13.29 1.57
CA THR A 503 22.58 -13.88 2.70
C THR A 503 22.70 -13.01 3.95
N ALA A 504 21.67 -13.03 4.82
CA ALA A 504 21.80 -12.55 6.19
C ALA A 504 20.97 -13.39 7.16
N THR A 505 21.38 -13.30 8.42
CA THR A 505 20.67 -13.83 9.57
C THR A 505 20.83 -12.82 10.69
N SER A 506 19.76 -12.14 11.05
CA SER A 506 19.76 -11.08 12.05
C SER A 506 18.97 -11.51 13.27
N GLU A 507 19.57 -11.43 14.45
CA GLU A 507 18.86 -11.65 15.70
C GLU A 507 17.99 -10.43 16.02
N LYS A 508 16.74 -10.67 16.41
CA LYS A 508 15.81 -9.59 16.77
C LYS A 508 16.14 -9.01 18.16
N LEU A 509 15.83 -7.75 18.34
CA LEU A 509 15.95 -7.10 19.64
C LEU A 509 14.78 -7.48 20.58
N PRO A 510 15.02 -7.59 21.89
CA PRO A 510 16.34 -7.60 22.57
C PRO A 510 17.13 -8.84 22.23
N ARG A 511 18.48 -8.74 22.20
CA ARG A 511 19.38 -9.86 21.93
C ARG A 511 19.21 -10.99 22.98
N GLY A 512 19.51 -12.22 22.57
CA GLY A 512 19.37 -13.40 23.44
C GLY A 512 17.95 -13.96 23.55
N ASN A 513 16.99 -13.45 22.75
CA ASN A 513 15.62 -13.95 22.76
C ASN A 513 15.38 -15.17 21.84
N GLY A 514 16.42 -15.63 21.14
CA GLY A 514 16.37 -16.76 20.20
C GLY A 514 15.52 -16.51 18.95
N LYS A 515 15.17 -15.27 18.65
CA LYS A 515 14.34 -14.91 17.50
C LYS A 515 15.19 -14.27 16.41
N TYR A 516 15.04 -14.75 15.19
CA TYR A 516 15.83 -14.33 14.05
C TYR A 516 14.97 -13.88 12.89
N ILE A 517 15.55 -13.05 12.04
CA ILE A 517 15.07 -12.78 10.68
C ILE A 517 16.11 -13.35 9.73
N SER A 518 15.70 -14.32 8.93
CA SER A 518 16.53 -14.93 7.89
C SER A 518 16.21 -14.27 6.56
N SER A 519 17.21 -13.77 5.85
CA SER A 519 16.97 -13.07 4.60
C SER A 519 17.98 -13.44 3.52
N PHE A 520 17.54 -13.25 2.28
CA PHE A 520 18.37 -13.31 1.08
C PHE A 520 17.94 -12.22 0.12
N LEU A 521 18.90 -11.44 -0.34
CA LEU A 521 18.74 -10.51 -1.44
C LEU A 521 19.48 -11.10 -2.64
N GLY A 522 18.81 -11.20 -3.79
CA GLY A 522 19.38 -11.74 -5.00
C GLY A 522 18.88 -11.03 -6.25
N PHE A 523 19.68 -11.09 -7.31
CA PHE A 523 19.36 -10.57 -8.62
C PHE A 523 19.83 -11.55 -9.71
N ALA A 524 19.18 -11.50 -10.85
CA ALA A 524 19.48 -12.37 -11.98
C ALA A 524 19.85 -11.57 -13.21
N LYS A 525 20.67 -12.20 -14.08
CA LYS A 525 21.35 -11.63 -15.23
C LYS A 525 22.38 -10.59 -14.75
N ALA A 526 23.45 -11.08 -14.09
CA ALA A 526 24.38 -10.23 -13.36
C ALA A 526 25.10 -9.18 -14.24
N ASP A 527 25.31 -9.46 -15.53
CA ASP A 527 25.83 -8.52 -16.51
C ASP A 527 24.90 -7.29 -16.71
N ASN A 528 23.58 -7.55 -16.84
CA ASN A 528 22.54 -6.53 -16.97
C ASN A 528 21.31 -6.95 -16.16
N PRO A 529 21.27 -6.66 -14.85
CA PRO A 529 20.24 -7.16 -13.96
C PRO A 529 18.83 -6.80 -14.41
N ALA A 530 17.99 -7.83 -14.67
CA ALA A 530 16.61 -7.68 -15.14
C ALA A 530 15.59 -7.76 -13.99
N ILE A 531 15.98 -8.44 -12.91
CA ILE A 531 15.17 -8.60 -11.70
C ILE A 531 16.06 -8.62 -10.46
N ILE A 532 15.64 -7.92 -9.42
CA ILE A 532 16.20 -7.99 -8.08
C ILE A 532 15.07 -8.34 -7.10
N GLY A 533 15.38 -9.15 -6.09
CA GLY A 533 14.42 -9.48 -5.05
C GLY A 533 15.05 -9.62 -3.67
N ILE A 534 14.23 -9.41 -2.65
CA ILE A 534 14.58 -9.69 -1.25
C ILE A 534 13.49 -10.54 -0.61
N VAL A 535 13.89 -11.59 0.11
CA VAL A 535 12.99 -12.41 0.93
C VAL A 535 13.41 -12.35 2.38
N LEU A 536 12.43 -12.17 3.26
CA LEU A 536 12.59 -12.15 4.72
C LEU A 536 11.69 -13.20 5.35
N ILE A 537 12.25 -14.05 6.20
CA ILE A 537 11.54 -15.08 6.97
C ILE A 537 11.67 -14.69 8.44
N ASP A 538 10.57 -14.20 9.02
CA ASP A 538 10.51 -13.67 10.39
C ASP A 538 10.18 -14.76 11.39
N GLU A 539 11.02 -14.91 12.40
CA GLU A 539 10.92 -15.88 13.49
C GLU A 539 10.73 -17.34 12.97
N PRO A 540 11.64 -17.87 12.11
CA PRO A 540 11.59 -19.28 11.71
C PRO A 540 11.91 -20.20 12.87
N HIS A 541 11.33 -21.39 12.88
CA HIS A 541 11.64 -22.46 13.85
C HIS A 541 12.65 -23.44 13.28
N GLY A 542 13.52 -23.97 14.14
CA GLY A 542 14.61 -24.88 13.75
C GLY A 542 15.75 -24.12 13.08
N THR A 543 16.23 -24.62 11.94
CA THR A 543 17.30 -23.95 11.17
C THR A 543 16.86 -22.57 10.72
N TYR A 544 17.66 -21.56 11.05
CA TYR A 544 17.37 -20.14 10.83
C TYR A 544 18.41 -19.39 9.97
N TYR A 545 19.41 -20.07 9.41
CA TYR A 545 20.42 -19.43 8.56
C TYR A 545 19.85 -19.01 7.21
N GLY A 546 20.04 -17.74 6.82
CA GLY A 546 19.51 -17.17 5.58
C GLY A 546 19.96 -17.93 4.33
N GLY A 547 21.22 -18.36 4.27
CA GLY A 547 21.74 -19.18 3.18
C GLY A 547 21.05 -20.55 3.05
N THR A 548 20.57 -21.11 4.17
CA THR A 548 19.93 -22.43 4.21
C THR A 548 18.44 -22.36 3.92
N ILE A 549 17.73 -21.30 4.37
CA ILE A 549 16.27 -21.27 4.27
C ILE A 549 15.72 -20.14 3.37
N ALA A 550 16.44 -19.03 3.21
CA ALA A 550 15.96 -17.89 2.40
C ALA A 550 16.49 -17.95 0.95
N ALA A 551 17.76 -18.32 0.74
CA ALA A 551 18.34 -18.48 -0.59
C ALA A 551 17.58 -19.51 -1.47
N PRO A 552 17.19 -20.71 -0.98
CA PRO A 552 16.39 -21.66 -1.74
C PRO A 552 15.00 -21.12 -2.13
N VAL A 553 14.39 -20.25 -1.31
CA VAL A 553 13.12 -19.61 -1.64
C VAL A 553 13.26 -18.70 -2.84
N MET A 554 14.32 -17.86 -2.87
CA MET A 554 14.59 -16.99 -4.00
C MET A 554 14.92 -17.80 -5.25
N ARG A 555 15.73 -18.88 -5.13
CA ARG A 555 16.00 -19.82 -6.22
C ARG A 555 14.71 -20.38 -6.83
N SER A 556 13.79 -20.85 -5.99
CA SER A 556 12.49 -21.39 -6.44
C SER A 556 11.66 -20.34 -7.21
N VAL A 557 11.69 -19.09 -6.79
CA VAL A 557 11.02 -18.01 -7.50
C VAL A 557 11.72 -17.71 -8.83
N PHE A 558 13.04 -17.60 -8.87
CA PHE A 558 13.78 -17.33 -10.09
C PHE A 558 13.64 -18.46 -11.11
N GLN A 559 13.59 -19.72 -10.69
CA GLN A 559 13.36 -20.87 -11.58
C GLN A 559 12.06 -20.75 -12.41
N THR A 560 11.03 -20.10 -11.85
CA THR A 560 9.76 -19.90 -12.53
C THR A 560 9.68 -18.53 -13.18
N ALA A 561 10.20 -17.49 -12.50
CA ALA A 561 10.10 -16.11 -12.96
C ALA A 561 10.97 -15.83 -14.17
N LEU A 562 12.22 -16.33 -14.23
CA LEU A 562 13.15 -16.01 -15.32
C LEU A 562 12.63 -16.49 -16.69
N PRO A 563 12.23 -17.76 -16.87
CA PRO A 563 11.64 -18.22 -18.13
C PRO A 563 10.35 -17.45 -18.49
N TYR A 564 9.50 -17.16 -17.49
CA TYR A 564 8.30 -16.34 -17.71
C TYR A 564 8.63 -14.93 -18.22
N MET A 565 9.74 -14.34 -17.77
CA MET A 565 10.23 -13.04 -18.24
C MET A 565 11.01 -13.12 -19.56
N GLY A 566 11.10 -14.28 -20.20
CA GLY A 566 11.87 -14.49 -21.44
C GLY A 566 13.38 -14.57 -21.22
N ILE A 567 13.84 -14.82 -19.98
CA ILE A 567 15.25 -15.00 -19.64
C ILE A 567 15.52 -16.50 -19.56
N TYR A 568 16.27 -17.01 -20.53
CA TYR A 568 16.58 -18.42 -20.64
C TYR A 568 18.02 -18.69 -20.25
N LYS A 569 18.34 -19.96 -20.06
CA LYS A 569 19.70 -20.43 -19.77
C LYS A 569 20.66 -20.01 -20.89
N GLU A 570 21.81 -19.51 -20.51
CA GLU A 570 22.90 -19.33 -21.44
C GLU A 570 23.46 -20.73 -21.78
N TYR A 571 23.50 -21.02 -23.08
CA TYR A 571 24.09 -22.26 -23.57
C TYR A 571 25.61 -22.12 -23.47
N THR A 572 26.21 -22.72 -22.46
CA THR A 572 27.65 -23.01 -22.45
C THR A 572 27.85 -24.29 -23.23
N PRO A 573 28.49 -24.28 -24.42
CA PRO A 573 28.90 -25.52 -25.07
C PRO A 573 29.75 -26.33 -24.08
N ASP A 574 29.40 -27.60 -23.89
CA ASP A 574 30.21 -28.51 -23.07
C ASP A 574 31.68 -28.34 -23.47
N LYS A 575 32.51 -27.93 -22.52
CA LYS A 575 33.95 -28.16 -22.65
C LYS A 575 34.10 -29.66 -22.79
N LYS A 576 34.24 -30.14 -24.04
CA LYS A 576 34.71 -31.50 -24.29
C LYS A 576 35.98 -31.64 -23.47
N GLU A 577 35.97 -32.58 -22.52
CA GLU A 577 37.18 -33.07 -21.88
C GLU A 577 38.10 -33.50 -23.01
N SER A 578 39.22 -32.79 -23.14
CA SER A 578 40.36 -33.15 -23.97
C SER A 578 41.45 -33.74 -23.11
#